data_6e7ab4e0ac27d2cdafb3c233bb4f27c1
#
_entry.id   6e7ab4e0ac27d2cdafb3c233bb4f27c1
#
_cell.length_a   1.000
_cell.length_b   1.000
_cell.length_c   1.000
_cell.angle_alpha   90.00
_cell.angle_beta   90.00
_cell.angle_gamma   90.00
#
_symmetry.space_group_name_H-M   'P 1'
#
loop_
_entity.id
_entity.type
_entity.pdbx_description
1 polymer ?
#
loop_
_entity_poly.entity_id
_entity_poly.type
_entity_poly.pdbx_seq_one_letter_code
_entity_poly.pdbx_strand_id
1 'polypeptide(L)'
;MGEEMEANTCYLGIELNDSYAMVSYMQPNMEEPETVSTIAGSENYRIPTLLARRKNVGMWYYGEDAGRMAKTSEVICVDSLLRRAAASEVITIAKESYDAVDLLALFIKKVIELPQKLGNTSHVTGIVLTVDHLTKELIGIFRHVAELLGLSQETFAVIDDKESFYCLLYTSDAADDRIS
;
A
#
# COMPACT_ATOMS: atom_id res chain seq x y z
N MET A 1 -11.42 -28.15 12.86
CA MET A 1 -10.22 -27.59 12.23
C MET A 1 -10.52 -26.53 11.18
N GLY A 2 -11.50 -26.75 10.30
CA GLY A 2 -11.90 -25.76 9.31
C GLY A 2 -12.49 -24.48 9.89
N GLU A 3 -13.25 -24.57 10.95
CA GLU A 3 -13.89 -23.43 11.61
C GLU A 3 -12.89 -22.52 12.32
N GLU A 4 -11.83 -23.07 12.91
CA GLU A 4 -10.78 -22.28 13.57
C GLU A 4 -9.92 -21.51 12.56
N MET A 5 -9.71 -22.05 11.35
CA MET A 5 -8.97 -21.37 10.29
C MET A 5 -9.79 -20.22 9.68
N GLU A 6 -11.10 -20.38 9.54
CA GLU A 6 -11.98 -19.30 9.08
C GLU A 6 -12.11 -18.17 10.10
N ALA A 7 -12.10 -18.49 11.38
CA ALA A 7 -12.23 -17.50 12.45
C ALA A 7 -11.05 -16.52 12.54
N ASN A 8 -9.88 -16.90 11.99
CA ASN A 8 -8.67 -16.08 12.02
C ASN A 8 -8.36 -15.38 10.69
N THR A 9 -9.23 -15.47 9.69
CA THR A 9 -9.00 -14.78 8.42
C THR A 9 -9.27 -13.28 8.55
N CYS A 10 -8.41 -12.49 7.91
CA CYS A 10 -8.60 -11.05 7.81
C CYS A 10 -8.21 -10.59 6.41
N TYR A 11 -9.09 -9.86 5.77
CA TYR A 11 -8.84 -9.31 4.44
C TYR A 11 -8.72 -7.80 4.53
N LEU A 12 -7.73 -7.24 3.86
CA LEU A 12 -7.54 -5.81 3.74
C LEU A 12 -7.95 -5.32 2.36
N GLY A 13 -8.68 -4.20 2.33
CA GLY A 13 -8.89 -3.41 1.13
C GLY A 13 -8.10 -2.13 1.25
N ILE A 14 -7.25 -1.83 0.28
CA ILE A 14 -6.44 -0.61 0.27
C ILE A 14 -6.77 0.18 -0.99
N GLU A 15 -7.26 1.40 -0.81
CA GLU A 15 -7.39 2.36 -1.90
C GLU A 15 -6.12 3.22 -1.91
N LEU A 16 -5.47 3.34 -3.08
CA LEU A 16 -4.18 4.01 -3.19
C LEU A 16 -4.14 4.92 -4.42
N ASN A 17 -3.75 6.16 -4.21
CA ASN A 17 -3.39 7.12 -5.25
C ASN A 17 -2.23 7.99 -4.75
N ASP A 18 -1.76 8.94 -5.57
CA ASP A 18 -0.63 9.79 -5.20
C ASP A 18 -0.96 10.84 -4.14
N SER A 19 -2.23 11.02 -3.81
CA SER A 19 -2.66 11.96 -2.77
C SER A 19 -2.85 11.27 -1.43
N TYR A 20 -3.50 10.11 -1.40
CA TYR A 20 -3.82 9.42 -0.15
C TYR A 20 -3.94 7.90 -0.35
N ALA A 21 -3.90 7.20 0.78
CA ALA A 21 -4.31 5.81 0.89
C ALA A 21 -5.39 5.68 1.95
N MET A 22 -6.29 4.73 1.78
CA MET A 22 -7.23 4.31 2.82
C MET A 22 -7.17 2.80 2.97
N VAL A 23 -7.28 2.31 4.19
CA VAL A 23 -7.26 0.89 4.46
C VAL A 23 -8.49 0.48 5.24
N SER A 24 -9.15 -0.57 4.76
CA SER A 24 -10.30 -1.20 5.42
C SER A 24 -9.97 -2.66 5.69
N TYR A 25 -10.60 -3.23 6.69
CA TYR A 25 -10.44 -4.63 7.01
C TYR A 25 -11.78 -5.34 7.15
N MET A 26 -11.79 -6.63 6.89
CA MET A 26 -12.95 -7.49 7.01
C MET A 26 -12.55 -8.80 7.68
N GLN A 27 -13.27 -9.17 8.72
CA GLN A 27 -13.10 -10.42 9.46
C GLN A 27 -14.41 -11.23 9.45
N PRO A 28 -14.38 -12.55 9.70
CA PRO A 28 -15.58 -13.38 9.55
C PRO A 28 -16.78 -13.00 10.40
N ASN A 29 -16.55 -12.38 11.54
CA ASN A 29 -17.60 -11.96 12.47
C ASN A 29 -18.18 -10.56 12.18
N MET A 30 -17.73 -9.93 11.09
CA MET A 30 -18.16 -8.58 10.71
C MET A 30 -19.18 -8.65 9.57
N GLU A 31 -20.19 -7.80 9.61
CA GLU A 31 -21.18 -7.68 8.54
C GLU A 31 -20.68 -6.81 7.39
N GLU A 32 -19.88 -5.78 7.72
CA GLU A 32 -19.35 -4.83 6.76
C GLU A 32 -17.86 -4.58 7.02
N PRO A 33 -17.09 -4.23 5.98
CA PRO A 33 -15.71 -3.78 6.18
C PRO A 33 -15.68 -2.50 7.01
N GLU A 34 -14.66 -2.38 7.83
CA GLU A 34 -14.43 -1.18 8.64
C GLU A 34 -13.18 -0.46 8.17
N THR A 35 -13.29 0.84 7.89
CA THR A 35 -12.17 1.67 7.47
C THR A 35 -11.40 2.15 8.70
N VAL A 36 -10.08 2.03 8.63
CA VAL A 36 -9.19 2.36 9.73
C VAL A 36 -9.00 3.88 9.81
N SER A 37 -9.31 4.45 10.97
CA SER A 37 -8.97 5.85 11.25
C SER A 37 -7.56 5.93 11.83
N THR A 38 -6.76 6.85 11.33
CA THR A 38 -5.38 7.07 11.80
C THR A 38 -5.36 7.75 13.18
N ILE A 39 -6.45 8.39 13.56
CA ILE A 39 -6.60 9.05 14.86
C ILE A 39 -7.76 8.40 15.59
N ALA A 40 -7.49 7.83 16.75
CA ALA A 40 -8.50 7.18 17.57
C ALA A 40 -9.62 8.17 17.94
N GLY A 41 -10.88 7.73 17.74
CA GLY A 41 -12.05 8.54 18.07
C GLY A 41 -12.39 9.64 17.06
N SER A 42 -11.74 9.67 15.90
CA SER A 42 -12.04 10.60 14.82
C SER A 42 -12.29 9.87 13.51
N GLU A 43 -12.80 10.59 12.52
CA GLU A 43 -13.05 10.07 11.16
C GLU A 43 -11.93 10.45 10.20
N ASN A 44 -10.70 10.24 10.59
CA ASN A 44 -9.54 10.56 9.75
C ASN A 44 -9.03 9.30 9.04
N TYR A 45 -9.63 9.00 7.89
CA TYR A 45 -9.38 7.78 7.14
C TYR A 45 -8.31 7.91 6.07
N ARG A 46 -8.01 9.12 5.62
CA ARG A 46 -7.04 9.34 4.55
C ARG A 46 -5.63 9.46 5.10
N ILE A 47 -4.75 8.60 4.59
CA ILE A 47 -3.33 8.58 4.93
C ILE A 47 -2.61 9.27 3.78
N PRO A 48 -1.96 10.43 3.99
CA PRO A 48 -1.20 11.06 2.91
C PRO A 48 -0.18 10.11 2.29
N THR A 49 -0.15 10.02 0.96
CA THR A 49 0.82 9.19 0.25
C THR A 49 2.16 9.93 0.20
N LEU A 50 2.81 9.97 1.33
CA LEU A 50 3.99 10.78 1.59
C LEU A 50 4.96 10.03 2.48
N LEU A 51 6.23 10.07 2.10
CA LEU A 51 7.35 9.62 2.93
C LEU A 51 8.23 10.82 3.28
N ALA A 52 8.85 10.76 4.45
CA ALA A 52 9.85 11.73 4.84
C ALA A 52 11.01 11.00 5.52
N ARG A 53 12.24 11.31 5.11
CA ARG A 53 13.43 10.72 5.68
C ARG A 53 14.21 11.78 6.44
N ARG A 54 14.63 11.45 7.65
CA ARG A 54 15.52 12.31 8.42
C ARG A 54 16.88 12.43 7.72
N LYS A 55 17.39 13.66 7.66
CA LYS A 55 18.66 13.94 6.96
C LYS A 55 19.86 13.26 7.61
N ASN A 56 19.89 13.20 8.93
CA ASN A 56 21.05 12.73 9.69
C ASN A 56 20.95 11.29 10.17
N VAL A 57 19.76 10.71 10.14
CA VAL A 57 19.48 9.34 10.61
C VAL A 57 18.58 8.66 9.60
N GLY A 58 18.85 7.41 9.26
CA GLY A 58 18.06 6.65 8.29
C GLY A 58 16.66 6.30 8.77
N MET A 59 15.95 7.26 9.37
CA MET A 59 14.59 7.08 9.89
C MET A 59 13.57 7.63 8.89
N TRP A 60 12.54 6.83 8.63
CA TRP A 60 11.45 7.16 7.74
C TRP A 60 10.17 7.43 8.51
N TYR A 61 9.46 8.47 8.08
CA TYR A 61 8.10 8.76 8.49
C TYR A 61 7.17 8.56 7.29
N TYR A 62 5.93 8.20 7.53
CA TYR A 62 4.94 8.05 6.47
C TYR A 62 3.61 8.70 6.86
N GLY A 63 2.79 9.04 5.87
CA GLY A 63 1.45 9.57 6.08
C GLY A 63 1.46 10.91 6.81
N GLU A 64 0.64 11.04 7.84
CA GLU A 64 0.51 12.28 8.60
C GLU A 64 1.77 12.66 9.36
N ASP A 65 2.50 11.69 9.87
CA ASP A 65 3.78 11.96 10.53
C ASP A 65 4.78 12.57 9.55
N ALA A 66 4.83 12.06 8.33
CA ALA A 66 5.65 12.65 7.28
C ALA A 66 5.22 14.08 6.99
N GLY A 67 3.91 14.34 6.91
CA GLY A 67 3.37 15.69 6.70
C GLY A 67 3.71 16.65 7.83
N ARG A 68 3.69 16.20 9.07
CA ARG A 68 4.09 17.02 10.23
C ARG A 68 5.58 17.32 10.20
N MET A 69 6.39 16.30 9.93
CA MET A 69 7.85 16.48 9.85
C MET A 69 8.27 17.34 8.67
N ALA A 70 7.50 17.34 7.60
CA ALA A 70 7.74 18.18 6.42
C ALA A 70 7.81 19.67 6.74
N LYS A 71 7.17 20.11 7.83
CA LYS A 71 7.19 21.50 8.30
C LYS A 71 8.51 21.85 8.98
N THR A 72 9.34 20.88 9.24
CA THR A 72 10.67 21.09 9.83
C THR A 72 11.75 21.02 8.75
N SER A 73 12.94 21.53 9.05
CA SER A 73 14.08 21.44 8.14
C SER A 73 14.87 20.13 8.28
N GLU A 74 14.41 19.21 9.12
CA GLU A 74 15.15 18.02 9.48
C GLU A 74 14.95 16.84 8.53
N VAL A 75 13.94 16.90 7.65
CA VAL A 75 13.58 15.80 6.77
C VAL A 75 13.58 16.23 5.31
N ILE A 76 13.69 15.23 4.45
CA ILE A 76 13.44 15.34 3.01
C ILE A 76 12.21 14.51 2.69
N CYS A 77 11.23 15.12 2.02
CA CYS A 77 9.97 14.49 1.67
C CYS A 77 10.01 13.89 0.27
N VAL A 78 9.31 12.77 0.12
CA VAL A 78 9.09 12.12 -1.18
C VAL A 78 7.59 11.92 -1.35
N ASP A 79 7.04 12.57 -2.35
CA ASP A 79 5.63 12.45 -2.75
C ASP A 79 5.52 11.78 -4.12
N SER A 80 4.29 11.68 -4.65
CA SER A 80 4.03 11.16 -6.00
C SER A 80 4.62 9.78 -6.23
N LEU A 81 4.50 8.90 -5.24
CA LEU A 81 5.18 7.60 -5.22
C LEU A 81 4.78 6.70 -6.39
N LEU A 82 3.49 6.69 -6.78
CA LEU A 82 3.02 5.90 -7.90
C LEU A 82 3.59 6.41 -9.23
N ARG A 83 3.50 7.71 -9.44
CA ARG A 83 4.01 8.34 -10.66
C ARG A 83 5.52 8.13 -10.80
N ARG A 84 6.25 8.33 -9.72
CA ARG A 84 7.71 8.16 -9.71
C ARG A 84 8.12 6.71 -9.93
N ALA A 85 7.41 5.75 -9.31
CA ALA A 85 7.66 4.33 -9.52
C ALA A 85 7.38 3.92 -10.96
N ALA A 86 6.25 4.38 -11.53
CA ALA A 86 5.91 4.11 -12.94
C ALA A 86 6.93 4.67 -13.92
N ALA A 87 7.59 5.78 -13.57
CA ALA A 87 8.66 6.38 -14.37
C ALA A 87 10.04 5.77 -14.07
N SER A 88 10.12 4.78 -13.18
CA SER A 88 11.39 4.15 -12.78
C SER A 88 12.42 5.16 -12.26
N GLU A 89 11.95 6.16 -11.53
CA GLU A 89 12.84 7.20 -10.98
C GLU A 89 13.76 6.65 -9.90
N VAL A 90 14.95 7.23 -9.82
CA VAL A 90 15.89 7.04 -8.72
C VAL A 90 15.92 8.33 -7.92
N ILE A 91 15.70 8.23 -6.61
CA ILE A 91 15.61 9.37 -5.71
C ILE A 91 16.84 9.36 -4.80
N THR A 92 17.59 10.46 -4.80
CA THR A 92 18.79 10.59 -3.97
C THR A 92 18.47 11.43 -2.75
N ILE A 93 18.68 10.87 -1.55
CA ILE A 93 18.47 11.53 -0.27
C ILE A 93 19.72 11.32 0.58
N ALA A 94 20.33 12.42 1.04
CA ALA A 94 21.50 12.38 1.92
C ALA A 94 22.62 11.48 1.39
N LYS A 95 22.89 11.54 0.07
CA LYS A 95 23.89 10.76 -0.66
C LYS A 95 23.55 9.28 -0.85
N GLU A 96 22.39 8.84 -0.41
CA GLU A 96 21.88 7.50 -0.67
C GLU A 96 20.87 7.54 -1.80
N SER A 97 20.91 6.55 -2.70
CA SER A 97 19.98 6.45 -3.82
C SER A 97 18.95 5.37 -3.56
N TYR A 98 17.71 5.67 -3.86
CA TYR A 98 16.58 4.76 -3.69
C TYR A 98 15.81 4.65 -5.00
N ASP A 99 15.48 3.44 -5.39
CA ASP A 99 14.52 3.25 -6.47
C ASP A 99 13.12 3.65 -5.98
N ALA A 100 12.38 4.40 -6.78
CA ALA A 100 11.04 4.85 -6.39
C ALA A 100 10.11 3.67 -6.07
N VAL A 101 10.27 2.54 -6.75
CA VAL A 101 9.49 1.33 -6.46
C VAL A 101 9.76 0.79 -5.05
N ASP A 102 10.99 0.87 -4.57
CA ASP A 102 11.32 0.46 -3.21
C ASP A 102 10.67 1.36 -2.17
N LEU A 103 10.61 2.67 -2.45
CA LEU A 103 9.93 3.62 -1.59
C LEU A 103 8.41 3.43 -1.60
N LEU A 104 7.85 3.13 -2.76
CA LEU A 104 6.43 2.77 -2.84
C LEU A 104 6.13 1.51 -2.03
N ALA A 105 6.98 0.48 -2.13
CA ALA A 105 6.85 -0.73 -1.34
C ALA A 105 6.94 -0.45 0.17
N LEU A 106 7.84 0.44 0.59
CA LEU A 106 7.95 0.86 1.99
C LEU A 106 6.63 1.50 2.48
N PHE A 107 6.06 2.39 1.68
CA PHE A 107 4.79 3.04 2.03
C PHE A 107 3.64 2.03 2.12
N ILE A 108 3.51 1.15 1.13
CA ILE A 108 2.46 0.11 1.11
C ILE A 108 2.61 -0.82 2.31
N LYS A 109 3.83 -1.21 2.65
CA LYS A 109 4.10 -2.03 3.83
C LYS A 109 3.58 -1.37 5.11
N LYS A 110 3.83 -0.06 5.26
CA LYS A 110 3.35 0.70 6.42
C LYS A 110 1.83 0.75 6.48
N VAL A 111 1.18 0.91 5.35
CA VAL A 111 -0.30 0.91 5.26
C VAL A 111 -0.86 -0.47 5.61
N ILE A 112 -0.25 -1.54 5.13
CA ILE A 112 -0.66 -2.92 5.45
C ILE A 112 -0.53 -3.20 6.95
N GLU A 113 0.51 -2.71 7.59
CA GLU A 113 0.78 -2.93 9.02
C GLU A 113 -0.11 -2.08 9.95
N LEU A 114 -0.71 -1.02 9.44
CA LEU A 114 -1.45 -0.06 10.24
C LEU A 114 -2.62 -0.69 11.04
N PRO A 115 -3.51 -1.51 10.44
CA PRO A 115 -4.59 -2.11 11.20
C PRO A 115 -4.10 -2.97 12.37
N GLN A 116 -3.01 -3.70 12.19
CA GLN A 116 -2.43 -4.50 13.25
C GLN A 116 -1.82 -3.63 14.36
N LYS A 117 -1.12 -2.58 14.00
CA LYS A 117 -0.54 -1.63 14.95
C LYS A 117 -1.60 -0.95 15.81
N LEU A 118 -2.76 -0.66 15.24
CA LEU A 118 -3.86 -0.04 15.96
C LEU A 118 -4.72 -1.05 16.73
N GLY A 119 -4.36 -2.35 16.67
CA GLY A 119 -5.06 -3.41 17.38
C GLY A 119 -6.38 -3.85 16.74
N ASN A 120 -6.62 -3.45 15.50
CA ASN A 120 -7.84 -3.81 14.78
C ASN A 120 -7.82 -5.24 14.28
N THR A 121 -6.65 -5.75 13.90
CA THR A 121 -6.48 -7.09 13.31
C THR A 121 -5.27 -7.79 13.90
N SER A 122 -5.27 -9.12 13.86
CA SER A 122 -4.14 -9.94 14.32
C SER A 122 -3.33 -10.56 13.20
N HIS A 123 -3.98 -10.92 12.09
CA HIS A 123 -3.34 -11.62 10.98
C HIS A 123 -4.03 -11.25 9.67
N VAL A 124 -3.25 -10.96 8.64
CA VAL A 124 -3.77 -10.63 7.32
C VAL A 124 -3.66 -11.84 6.40
N THR A 125 -4.80 -12.28 5.88
CA THR A 125 -4.90 -13.43 4.98
C THR A 125 -4.80 -13.03 3.52
N GLY A 126 -5.42 -11.90 3.16
CA GLY A 126 -5.43 -11.42 1.78
C GLY A 126 -5.54 -9.90 1.71
N ILE A 127 -5.05 -9.34 0.62
CA ILE A 127 -5.01 -7.90 0.39
C ILE A 127 -5.50 -7.62 -1.02
N VAL A 128 -6.44 -6.68 -1.15
CA VAL A 128 -6.88 -6.15 -2.43
C VAL A 128 -6.49 -4.67 -2.48
N LEU A 129 -5.65 -4.32 -3.43
CA LEU A 129 -5.23 -2.95 -3.67
C LEU A 129 -6.03 -2.39 -4.84
N THR A 130 -6.70 -1.26 -4.62
CA THR A 130 -7.48 -0.56 -5.65
C THR A 130 -6.76 0.73 -6.04
N VAL A 131 -6.55 0.93 -7.34
CA VAL A 131 -5.95 2.15 -7.89
C VAL A 131 -6.86 2.78 -8.93
N ASP A 132 -6.78 4.11 -9.09
CA ASP A 132 -7.65 4.86 -10.01
C ASP A 132 -7.38 4.55 -11.48
N HIS A 133 -6.17 4.23 -11.82
CA HIS A 133 -5.72 4.10 -13.20
C HIS A 133 -4.62 3.05 -13.30
N LEU A 134 -5.04 1.85 -13.64
CA LEU A 134 -4.14 0.73 -13.71
C LEU A 134 -3.53 0.61 -15.09
N THR A 135 -2.26 0.97 -15.21
CA THR A 135 -1.50 0.88 -16.45
C THR A 135 -0.64 -0.38 -16.47
N LYS A 136 -0.11 -0.74 -17.65
CA LYS A 136 0.84 -1.86 -17.77
C LYS A 136 2.08 -1.66 -16.90
N GLU A 137 2.56 -0.43 -16.84
CA GLU A 137 3.71 -0.06 -16.02
C GLU A 137 3.42 -0.31 -14.53
N LEU A 138 2.25 0.13 -14.05
CA LEU A 138 1.83 -0.10 -12.67
C LEU A 138 1.63 -1.58 -12.35
N ILE A 139 1.14 -2.38 -13.29
CA ILE A 139 1.04 -3.83 -13.12
C ILE A 139 2.39 -4.45 -12.79
N GLY A 140 3.40 -4.12 -13.58
CA GLY A 140 4.77 -4.57 -13.34
C GLY A 140 5.35 -4.07 -12.02
N ILE A 141 5.06 -2.82 -11.67
CA ILE A 141 5.47 -2.19 -10.42
C ILE A 141 4.86 -2.90 -9.22
N PHE A 142 3.56 -3.14 -9.22
CA PHE A 142 2.90 -3.82 -8.10
C PHE A 142 3.31 -5.29 -7.97
N ARG A 143 3.61 -5.95 -9.08
CA ARG A 143 4.20 -7.29 -9.03
C ARG A 143 5.54 -7.28 -8.32
N HIS A 144 6.39 -6.31 -8.62
CA HIS A 144 7.68 -6.14 -7.95
C HIS A 144 7.51 -5.76 -6.47
N VAL A 145 6.56 -4.90 -6.16
CA VAL A 145 6.21 -4.55 -4.77
C VAL A 145 5.80 -5.82 -3.99
N ALA A 146 4.97 -6.67 -4.58
CA ALA A 146 4.58 -7.92 -3.94
C ALA A 146 5.78 -8.82 -3.65
N GLU A 147 6.71 -8.92 -4.59
CA GLU A 147 7.96 -9.66 -4.39
C GLU A 147 8.79 -9.09 -3.24
N LEU A 148 8.97 -7.76 -3.22
CA LEU A 148 9.71 -7.07 -2.17
C LEU A 148 9.11 -7.28 -0.78
N LEU A 149 7.78 -7.34 -0.70
CA LEU A 149 7.06 -7.53 0.56
C LEU A 149 6.83 -8.99 0.93
N GLY A 150 7.27 -9.93 0.07
CA GLY A 150 7.08 -11.34 0.30
C GLY A 150 5.63 -11.80 0.20
N LEU A 151 4.80 -11.08 -0.54
CA LEU A 151 3.39 -11.41 -0.73
C LEU A 151 3.21 -12.35 -1.91
N SER A 152 2.42 -13.41 -1.73
CA SER A 152 2.13 -14.37 -2.80
C SER A 152 1.03 -13.86 -3.72
N GLN A 153 0.94 -14.43 -4.92
CA GLN A 153 -0.13 -14.14 -5.87
C GLN A 153 -1.52 -14.51 -5.33
N GLU A 154 -1.56 -15.45 -4.39
CA GLU A 154 -2.83 -15.87 -3.77
C GLU A 154 -3.32 -14.88 -2.71
N THR A 155 -2.41 -14.09 -2.14
CA THR A 155 -2.73 -13.19 -1.04
C THR A 155 -2.79 -11.73 -1.44
N PHE A 156 -2.34 -11.37 -2.63
CA PHE A 156 -2.27 -9.97 -3.07
C PHE A 156 -2.84 -9.81 -4.48
N ALA A 157 -3.86 -8.98 -4.60
CA ALA A 157 -4.49 -8.63 -5.87
C ALA A 157 -4.54 -7.12 -6.04
N VAL A 158 -4.43 -6.66 -7.28
CA VAL A 158 -4.57 -5.24 -7.62
C VAL A 158 -5.69 -5.10 -8.64
N ILE A 159 -6.58 -4.16 -8.40
CA ILE A 159 -7.73 -3.89 -9.26
C ILE A 159 -7.78 -2.42 -9.66
N ASP A 160 -8.37 -2.16 -10.83
CA ASP A 160 -8.69 -0.81 -11.28
C ASP A 160 -10.09 -0.44 -10.77
N ASP A 161 -10.26 0.74 -10.20
CA ASP A 161 -11.52 1.16 -9.62
C ASP A 161 -12.61 1.34 -10.67
N LYS A 162 -12.25 1.65 -11.90
CA LYS A 162 -13.20 1.92 -13.01
C LYS A 162 -13.59 0.69 -13.79
N GLU A 163 -12.75 -0.33 -13.81
CA GLU A 163 -13.00 -1.57 -14.55
C GLU A 163 -13.39 -2.75 -13.65
N SER A 164 -13.95 -2.47 -12.57
CA SER A 164 -14.55 -3.30 -11.54
C SER A 164 -13.92 -4.67 -11.23
N PHE A 165 -13.04 -5.24 -12.02
CA PHE A 165 -12.34 -6.47 -11.63
C PHE A 165 -11.21 -6.85 -12.57
N TYR A 166 -9.97 -6.60 -12.16
CA TYR A 166 -8.81 -7.12 -12.85
C TYR A 166 -7.76 -7.58 -11.85
N CYS A 167 -7.67 -8.90 -11.62
CA CYS A 167 -6.67 -9.47 -10.73
C CYS A 167 -5.35 -9.66 -11.46
N LEU A 168 -4.38 -8.79 -11.19
CA LEU A 168 -3.16 -8.67 -11.97
C LEU A 168 -2.13 -9.73 -11.77
N LEU A 169 -1.95 -10.14 -10.53
CA LEU A 169 -0.95 -11.14 -10.21
C LEU A 169 -1.38 -12.53 -10.63
N TYR A 170 -2.68 -12.71 -10.79
CA TYR A 170 -3.28 -14.00 -11.05
C TYR A 170 -3.32 -14.37 -12.53
N THR A 171 -3.32 -13.38 -13.41
CA THR A 171 -3.55 -13.57 -14.85
C THR A 171 -2.42 -13.05 -15.73
N SER A 172 -1.19 -12.94 -15.20
CA SER A 172 -0.11 -12.27 -15.91
C SER A 172 0.16 -12.83 -17.31
N ASP A 173 0.18 -14.14 -17.46
CA ASP A 173 0.44 -14.78 -18.76
C ASP A 173 -0.82 -14.82 -19.63
N ALA A 174 -1.99 -15.08 -19.04
CA ALA A 174 -3.27 -15.10 -19.75
C ALA A 174 -3.75 -13.70 -20.15
N ALA A 175 -3.41 -12.67 -19.36
CA ALA A 175 -3.76 -11.29 -19.66
C ALA A 175 -2.93 -10.72 -20.82
N ASP A 176 -1.66 -11.10 -20.93
CA ASP A 176 -0.80 -10.68 -22.04
C ASP A 176 -1.29 -11.24 -23.37
N ASP A 177 -1.77 -12.48 -23.39
CA ASP A 177 -2.36 -13.10 -24.57
C ASP A 177 -3.69 -12.47 -24.99
N ARG A 178 -4.44 -11.92 -24.05
CA ARG A 178 -5.73 -11.27 -24.33
C ARG A 178 -5.62 -9.83 -24.77
N ILE A 179 -4.56 -9.15 -24.39
CA ILE A 179 -4.34 -7.74 -24.71
C ILE A 179 -3.59 -7.60 -26.05
N SER A 180 -2.89 -8.63 -26.46
CA SER A 180 -2.27 -8.68 -27.77
C SER A 180 -3.26 -9.15 -28.84
#